data_97128f6c38988cd13498b560d95f6fe6
#
_entry.id   97128f6c38988cd13498b560d95f6fe6
#
_cell.length_a   1.000
_cell.length_b   1.000
_cell.length_c   1.000
_cell.angle_alpha   90.00
_cell.angle_beta   90.00
_cell.angle_gamma   90.00
#
_symmetry.space_group_name_H-M   'P 1'
#
loop_
_entity.id
_entity.type
_entity.pdbx_description
1 polymer ?
#
loop_
_entity_poly.entity_id
_entity_poly.type
_entity_poly.pdbx_seq_one_letter_code
_entity_poly.pdbx_strand_id
1 'polypeptide(L)'
;SDFNHQAEFSKLRQAEDSYVDELYNYVSEIGGVILNANFPRSYIDPNRAETDFPSEELIDFDVKKEKFLFNPTIKSELGIGLIWLRIPPNGEPMYANKIKFSEFIHRVKNYHRPYHKTLKEIMSSTYQRFGKFYHINAHSMQNKATAMSDQEKGTRRPDFVIGDRDGTSCKREFTDLIVDFLRSLNYSVDINDPYKGMELTDAYSDPKTNKNSVQIEVNRRLYMDEITRIKSDNFDLLKTNIGSLLNEIKLQIEKGIL
;
A
#
# COMPACT_ATOMS: atom_id res chain seq x y z
N SER A 1 -23.26 6.55 -8.59
CA SER A 1 -21.87 6.22 -8.22
C SER A 1 -21.02 6.38 -9.46
N ASP A 2 -19.93 7.15 -9.35
CA ASP A 2 -18.99 7.42 -10.45
C ASP A 2 -18.12 6.20 -10.78
N PHE A 3 -18.30 5.09 -10.05
CA PHE A 3 -17.59 3.84 -10.24
C PHE A 3 -18.44 2.86 -11.06
N ASN A 4 -18.42 3.06 -12.39
CA ASN A 4 -19.19 2.24 -13.33
C ASN A 4 -18.43 0.95 -13.70
N HIS A 5 -18.33 0.01 -12.75
CA HIS A 5 -17.71 -1.31 -12.95
C HIS A 5 -18.77 -2.39 -13.24
N GLN A 6 -18.35 -3.46 -13.92
CA GLN A 6 -19.17 -4.65 -14.16
C GLN A 6 -18.89 -5.81 -13.18
N ALA A 7 -17.89 -5.62 -12.32
CA ALA A 7 -17.49 -6.64 -11.36
C ALA A 7 -18.51 -6.83 -10.24
N GLU A 8 -18.66 -8.04 -9.75
CA GLU A 8 -19.40 -8.32 -8.52
C GLU A 8 -18.75 -7.65 -7.32
N PHE A 9 -19.54 -7.07 -6.42
CA PHE A 9 -19.04 -6.35 -5.25
C PHE A 9 -18.13 -7.22 -4.35
N SER A 10 -18.47 -8.50 -4.19
CA SER A 10 -17.64 -9.47 -3.46
C SER A 10 -16.23 -9.60 -4.03
N LYS A 11 -16.08 -9.55 -5.35
CA LYS A 11 -14.79 -9.60 -6.05
C LYS A 11 -14.00 -8.29 -5.86
N LEU A 12 -14.66 -7.14 -5.92
CA LEU A 12 -14.02 -5.85 -5.63
C LEU A 12 -13.41 -5.83 -4.24
N ARG A 13 -14.11 -6.37 -3.26
CA ARG A 13 -13.61 -6.45 -1.90
C ARG A 13 -12.36 -7.33 -1.74
N GLN A 14 -12.11 -8.28 -2.64
CA GLN A 14 -10.87 -9.07 -2.61
C GLN A 14 -9.62 -8.22 -2.89
N ALA A 15 -9.80 -7.06 -3.54
CA ALA A 15 -8.74 -6.10 -3.79
C ALA A 15 -8.38 -5.25 -2.56
N GLU A 16 -9.26 -5.20 -1.55
CA GLU A 16 -9.08 -4.35 -0.38
C GLU A 16 -8.02 -4.91 0.58
N ASP A 17 -7.30 -4.01 1.22
CA ASP A 17 -6.49 -4.28 2.40
C ASP A 17 -7.39 -4.20 3.65
N SER A 18 -8.38 -5.12 3.72
CA SER A 18 -9.42 -5.10 4.76
C SER A 18 -8.82 -5.12 6.16
N TYR A 19 -9.36 -4.26 7.03
CA TYR A 19 -8.99 -4.15 8.45
C TYR A 19 -7.56 -3.68 8.75
N VAL A 20 -6.76 -3.32 7.75
CA VAL A 20 -5.39 -2.83 7.99
C VAL A 20 -5.43 -1.52 8.79
N ASP A 21 -6.40 -0.67 8.54
CA ASP A 21 -6.66 0.53 9.33
C ASP A 21 -6.94 0.23 10.81
N GLU A 22 -7.68 -0.84 11.10
CA GLU A 22 -7.94 -1.27 12.47
C GLU A 22 -6.72 -1.91 13.14
N LEU A 23 -5.89 -2.66 12.39
CA LEU A 23 -4.67 -3.28 12.91
C LEU A 23 -3.65 -2.24 13.36
N TYR A 24 -3.58 -1.10 12.67
CA TYR A 24 -2.59 -0.04 12.92
C TYR A 24 -3.14 1.16 13.71
N ASN A 25 -4.42 1.17 14.11
CA ASN A 25 -5.06 2.34 14.72
C ASN A 25 -4.43 2.79 16.05
N TYR A 26 -3.74 1.89 16.77
CA TYR A 26 -3.03 2.20 18.01
C TYR A 26 -1.97 3.30 17.86
N VAL A 27 -1.46 3.52 16.64
CA VAL A 27 -0.48 4.58 16.37
C VAL A 27 -0.98 5.96 16.82
N SER A 28 -2.29 6.23 16.72
CA SER A 28 -2.89 7.51 17.14
C SER A 28 -2.87 7.68 18.66
N GLU A 29 -2.98 6.59 19.43
CA GLU A 29 -2.94 6.61 20.90
C GLU A 29 -1.55 6.93 21.45
N ILE A 30 -0.52 6.59 20.69
CA ILE A 30 0.88 6.82 21.06
C ILE A 30 1.49 8.10 20.46
N GLY A 31 0.67 8.94 19.84
CA GLY A 31 1.08 10.25 19.32
C GLY A 31 1.55 10.25 17.86
N GLY A 32 1.37 9.15 17.13
CA GLY A 32 1.56 9.09 15.69
C GLY A 32 0.32 9.56 14.93
N VAL A 33 0.39 9.57 13.61
CA VAL A 33 -0.70 9.96 12.71
C VAL A 33 -1.02 8.80 11.78
N ILE A 34 -2.30 8.53 11.57
CA ILE A 34 -2.79 7.58 10.57
C ILE A 34 -3.53 8.34 9.46
N LEU A 35 -3.27 7.98 8.22
CA LEU A 35 -3.97 8.48 7.04
C LEU A 35 -4.59 7.30 6.30
N ASN A 36 -5.91 7.22 6.28
CA ASN A 36 -6.66 6.17 5.59
C ASN A 36 -7.27 6.69 4.30
N ALA A 37 -7.17 5.91 3.21
CA ALA A 37 -7.93 6.17 2.00
C ALA A 37 -9.38 5.70 2.20
N ASN A 38 -10.34 6.62 2.07
CA ASN A 38 -11.78 6.34 2.22
C ASN A 38 -12.45 5.95 0.88
N PHE A 39 -11.65 5.48 -0.07
CA PHE A 39 -12.09 5.02 -1.39
C PHE A 39 -11.37 3.70 -1.74
N PRO A 40 -11.99 2.84 -2.55
CA PRO A 40 -11.39 1.58 -2.92
C PRO A 40 -10.13 1.79 -3.78
N ARG A 41 -9.03 1.06 -3.47
CA ARG A 41 -7.82 1.11 -4.29
C ARG A 41 -8.07 0.63 -5.74
N SER A 42 -9.09 -0.17 -5.97
CA SER A 42 -9.52 -0.57 -7.32
C SER A 42 -10.14 0.57 -8.12
N TYR A 43 -10.68 1.59 -7.45
CA TYR A 43 -11.18 2.81 -8.07
C TYR A 43 -10.03 3.74 -8.50
N ILE A 44 -9.09 3.98 -7.59
CA ILE A 44 -7.80 4.64 -7.82
C ILE A 44 -6.83 4.26 -6.70
N ASP A 45 -5.63 3.81 -7.05
CA ASP A 45 -4.64 3.32 -6.08
C ASP A 45 -3.65 4.43 -5.71
N PRO A 46 -3.70 4.97 -4.47
CA PRO A 46 -2.76 6.01 -4.07
C PRO A 46 -1.31 5.51 -3.98
N ASN A 47 -1.09 4.19 -3.92
CA ASN A 47 0.25 3.59 -3.93
C ASN A 47 0.77 3.33 -5.35
N ARG A 48 0.32 4.13 -6.32
CA ARG A 48 0.82 4.17 -7.71
C ARG A 48 1.09 5.61 -8.11
N ALA A 49 2.06 5.78 -9.00
CA ALA A 49 2.30 7.09 -9.61
C ALA A 49 1.08 7.55 -10.43
N GLU A 50 0.83 8.83 -10.46
CA GLU A 50 -0.26 9.44 -11.26
C GLU A 50 -0.16 9.06 -12.74
N THR A 51 1.04 8.77 -13.22
CA THR A 51 1.34 8.42 -14.62
C THR A 51 1.27 6.92 -14.91
N ASP A 52 1.09 6.06 -13.88
CA ASP A 52 1.10 4.59 -14.02
C ASP A 52 -0.24 4.06 -14.55
N PHE A 53 -0.51 4.35 -15.83
CA PHE A 53 -1.72 3.90 -16.51
C PHE A 53 -1.44 3.72 -18.03
N PRO A 54 -1.94 2.67 -18.69
CA PRO A 54 -1.78 2.46 -20.13
C PRO A 54 -2.72 3.39 -20.89
N SER A 55 -2.16 4.34 -21.64
CA SER A 55 -2.95 5.39 -22.34
C SER A 55 -3.90 4.81 -23.40
N GLU A 56 -3.58 3.66 -23.95
CA GLU A 56 -4.43 2.92 -24.92
C GLU A 56 -5.76 2.45 -24.33
N GLU A 57 -5.88 2.41 -23.01
CA GLU A 57 -7.12 2.08 -22.29
C GLU A 57 -8.02 3.31 -22.04
N LEU A 58 -7.62 4.46 -22.55
CA LEU A 58 -8.43 5.68 -22.51
C LEU A 58 -9.21 5.92 -23.79
N ILE A 59 -10.45 6.43 -23.65
CA ILE A 59 -11.24 7.01 -24.72
C ILE A 59 -11.03 8.53 -24.70
N ASP A 60 -10.99 9.14 -25.87
CA ASP A 60 -10.91 10.59 -26.08
C ASP A 60 -9.60 11.23 -25.53
N PHE A 61 -8.53 10.45 -25.42
CA PHE A 61 -7.19 10.93 -25.06
C PHE A 61 -6.36 11.27 -26.30
N ASP A 62 -5.86 12.49 -26.36
CA ASP A 62 -4.92 12.96 -27.38
C ASP A 62 -3.67 13.53 -26.68
N VAL A 63 -2.55 12.81 -26.78
CA VAL A 63 -1.28 13.19 -26.13
C VAL A 63 -0.79 14.58 -26.54
N LYS A 64 -1.07 15.02 -27.79
CA LYS A 64 -0.64 16.33 -28.30
C LYS A 64 -1.47 17.47 -27.68
N LYS A 65 -2.73 17.18 -27.36
CA LYS A 65 -3.69 18.14 -26.82
C LYS A 65 -3.58 18.25 -25.30
N GLU A 66 -3.53 17.11 -24.63
CA GLU A 66 -3.64 17.03 -23.16
C GLU A 66 -2.32 17.27 -22.45
N LYS A 67 -1.19 17.09 -23.14
CA LYS A 67 0.17 17.24 -22.58
C LYS A 67 0.41 16.41 -21.31
N PHE A 68 -0.30 15.28 -21.19
CA PHE A 68 -0.17 14.35 -20.09
C PHE A 68 0.67 13.15 -20.56
N LEU A 69 1.74 12.85 -19.83
CA LEU A 69 2.62 11.72 -20.17
C LEU A 69 2.34 10.57 -19.24
N PHE A 70 1.96 9.44 -19.80
CA PHE A 70 1.81 8.18 -19.09
C PHE A 70 3.14 7.42 -19.07
N ASN A 71 3.40 6.72 -17.99
CA ASN A 71 4.56 5.85 -17.81
C ASN A 71 4.09 4.54 -17.15
N PRO A 72 3.46 3.64 -17.90
CA PRO A 72 2.92 2.40 -17.37
C PRO A 72 4.04 1.51 -16.81
N THR A 73 3.78 0.92 -15.66
CA THR A 73 4.64 -0.09 -15.03
C THR A 73 4.12 -1.50 -15.32
N ILE A 74 4.90 -2.52 -14.98
CA ILE A 74 4.45 -3.92 -15.07
C ILE A 74 3.14 -4.17 -14.30
N LYS A 75 2.84 -3.37 -13.28
CA LYS A 75 1.57 -3.48 -12.55
C LYS A 75 0.39 -2.95 -13.35
N SER A 76 0.54 -1.87 -14.10
CA SER A 76 -0.50 -1.42 -15.02
C SER A 76 -0.66 -2.32 -16.24
N GLU A 77 0.41 -2.95 -16.72
CA GLU A 77 0.33 -4.00 -17.74
C GLU A 77 -0.47 -5.23 -17.26
N LEU A 78 -0.34 -5.59 -16.00
CA LEU A 78 -1.16 -6.62 -15.34
C LEU A 78 -2.60 -6.13 -15.05
N GLY A 79 -2.92 -4.86 -15.30
CA GLY A 79 -4.23 -4.26 -15.06
C GLY A 79 -4.50 -3.85 -13.63
N ILE A 80 -3.46 -3.69 -12.78
CA ILE A 80 -3.53 -3.23 -11.38
C ILE A 80 -2.60 -2.02 -11.15
N GLY A 81 -2.58 -1.10 -12.12
CA GLY A 81 -1.90 0.19 -12.03
C GLY A 81 -2.67 1.23 -11.21
N LEU A 82 -2.58 2.50 -11.60
CA LEU A 82 -3.25 3.62 -10.91
C LEU A 82 -4.77 3.42 -10.80
N ILE A 83 -5.41 3.05 -11.89
CA ILE A 83 -6.82 2.63 -11.93
C ILE A 83 -6.83 1.15 -12.33
N TRP A 84 -7.47 0.32 -11.55
CA TRP A 84 -7.49 -1.10 -11.84
C TRP A 84 -8.41 -1.41 -13.00
N LEU A 85 -7.87 -2.09 -14.00
CA LEU A 85 -8.59 -2.56 -15.19
C LEU A 85 -8.97 -4.04 -15.07
N ARG A 86 -8.31 -4.76 -14.15
CA ARG A 86 -8.52 -6.18 -13.90
C ARG A 86 -8.63 -6.45 -12.41
N ILE A 87 -9.34 -7.55 -12.09
CA ILE A 87 -9.61 -7.94 -10.70
C ILE A 87 -8.78 -9.17 -10.34
N PRO A 88 -7.93 -9.09 -9.32
CA PRO A 88 -7.32 -10.29 -8.75
C PRO A 88 -8.37 -11.26 -8.17
N PRO A 89 -8.10 -12.58 -8.11
CA PRO A 89 -6.82 -13.22 -8.49
C PRO A 89 -6.74 -13.65 -9.95
N ASN A 90 -7.83 -13.60 -10.71
CA ASN A 90 -7.93 -14.23 -12.02
C ASN A 90 -7.75 -13.27 -13.20
N GLY A 91 -7.72 -11.97 -12.96
CA GLY A 91 -7.57 -10.96 -14.00
C GLY A 91 -8.84 -10.69 -14.82
N GLU A 92 -10.01 -10.90 -14.23
CA GLU A 92 -11.29 -10.58 -14.87
C GLU A 92 -11.39 -9.08 -15.17
N PRO A 93 -11.99 -8.67 -16.31
CA PRO A 93 -12.13 -7.25 -16.64
C PRO A 93 -12.96 -6.48 -15.60
N MET A 94 -12.48 -5.32 -15.18
CA MET A 94 -13.17 -4.42 -14.26
C MET A 94 -14.31 -3.67 -14.95
N TYR A 95 -14.11 -3.27 -16.19
CA TYR A 95 -15.01 -2.43 -16.98
C TYR A 95 -15.44 -3.12 -18.26
N ALA A 96 -16.66 -2.82 -18.74
CA ALA A 96 -17.15 -3.26 -20.03
C ALA A 96 -16.53 -2.46 -21.19
N ASN A 97 -16.12 -1.24 -20.96
CA ASN A 97 -15.55 -0.33 -21.94
C ASN A 97 -14.31 0.36 -21.37
N LYS A 98 -13.48 0.91 -22.24
CA LYS A 98 -12.36 1.77 -21.84
C LYS A 98 -12.85 3.00 -21.05
N ILE A 99 -11.95 3.56 -20.24
CA ILE A 99 -12.23 4.71 -19.36
C ILE A 99 -12.12 6.00 -20.18
N LYS A 100 -13.04 6.94 -19.98
CA LYS A 100 -12.93 8.29 -20.57
C LYS A 100 -11.78 9.05 -19.91
N PHE A 101 -11.00 9.81 -20.70
CA PHE A 101 -9.93 10.64 -20.14
C PHE A 101 -10.45 11.66 -19.10
N SER A 102 -11.66 12.20 -19.31
CA SER A 102 -12.30 13.08 -18.33
C SER A 102 -12.57 12.39 -16.98
N GLU A 103 -12.94 11.11 -17.00
CA GLU A 103 -13.14 10.31 -15.79
C GLU A 103 -11.80 9.99 -15.10
N PHE A 104 -10.76 9.63 -15.86
CA PHE A 104 -9.41 9.46 -15.36
C PHE A 104 -8.94 10.73 -14.61
N ILE A 105 -9.05 11.90 -15.23
CA ILE A 105 -8.68 13.18 -14.63
C ILE A 105 -9.53 13.51 -13.39
N HIS A 106 -10.82 13.19 -13.42
CA HIS A 106 -11.70 13.36 -12.25
C HIS A 106 -11.18 12.55 -11.03
N ARG A 107 -10.87 11.29 -11.23
CA ARG A 107 -10.34 10.43 -10.15
C ARG A 107 -9.00 10.93 -9.61
N VAL A 108 -8.09 11.30 -10.52
CA VAL A 108 -6.80 11.86 -10.13
C VAL A 108 -6.96 13.13 -9.29
N LYS A 109 -7.74 14.09 -9.78
CA LYS A 109 -7.91 15.41 -9.13
C LYS A 109 -8.64 15.33 -7.78
N ASN A 110 -9.62 14.44 -7.65
CA ASN A 110 -10.51 14.44 -6.48
C ASN A 110 -10.15 13.39 -5.42
N TYR A 111 -9.30 12.40 -5.76
CA TYR A 111 -8.94 11.33 -4.83
C TYR A 111 -7.42 11.16 -4.68
N HIS A 112 -6.69 10.94 -5.78
CA HIS A 112 -5.26 10.69 -5.73
C HIS A 112 -4.47 11.91 -5.24
N ARG A 113 -4.62 13.05 -5.91
CA ARG A 113 -3.90 14.28 -5.52
C ARG A 113 -4.24 14.79 -4.12
N PRO A 114 -5.50 14.79 -3.65
CA PRO A 114 -5.81 15.16 -2.27
C PRO A 114 -5.16 14.24 -1.24
N TYR A 115 -5.14 12.91 -1.49
CA TYR A 115 -4.47 11.96 -0.62
C TYR A 115 -2.96 12.27 -0.53
N HIS A 116 -2.29 12.39 -1.66
CA HIS A 116 -0.86 12.70 -1.73
C HIS A 116 -0.51 14.06 -1.11
N LYS A 117 -1.37 15.06 -1.31
CA LYS A 117 -1.22 16.39 -0.70
C LYS A 117 -1.25 16.28 0.82
N THR A 118 -2.26 15.62 1.37
CA THR A 118 -2.41 15.41 2.83
C THR A 118 -1.22 14.64 3.41
N LEU A 119 -0.80 13.55 2.76
CA LEU A 119 0.36 12.77 3.19
C LEU A 119 1.63 13.64 3.23
N LYS A 120 1.87 14.41 2.17
CA LYS A 120 3.02 15.32 2.08
C LYS A 120 2.99 16.40 3.18
N GLU A 121 1.83 16.95 3.49
CA GLU A 121 1.65 17.93 4.56
C GLU A 121 1.97 17.33 5.93
N ILE A 122 1.47 16.12 6.23
CA ILE A 122 1.77 15.38 7.46
C ILE A 122 3.27 15.14 7.60
N MET A 123 3.90 14.56 6.57
CA MET A 123 5.33 14.27 6.58
C MET A 123 6.18 15.53 6.70
N SER A 124 5.83 16.60 5.99
CA SER A 124 6.55 17.87 6.03
C SER A 124 6.46 18.54 7.40
N SER A 125 5.27 18.56 8.01
CA SER A 125 5.09 19.13 9.35
C SER A 125 5.83 18.33 10.42
N THR A 126 5.82 17.01 10.31
CA THR A 126 6.58 16.11 11.20
C THR A 126 8.08 16.38 11.05
N TYR A 127 8.56 16.45 9.82
CA TYR A 127 9.97 16.74 9.56
C TYR A 127 10.41 18.11 10.06
N GLN A 128 9.60 19.15 9.84
CA GLN A 128 9.87 20.49 10.33
C GLN A 128 9.96 20.54 11.87
N ARG A 129 9.14 19.74 12.55
CA ARG A 129 9.09 19.72 14.02
C ARG A 129 10.22 18.90 14.64
N PHE A 130 10.59 17.77 14.02
CA PHE A 130 11.47 16.77 14.64
C PHE A 130 12.78 16.51 13.89
N GLY A 131 12.96 17.08 12.68
CA GLY A 131 14.12 16.84 11.82
C GLY A 131 14.19 15.43 11.23
N LYS A 132 13.18 14.61 11.49
CA LYS A 132 13.06 13.23 11.00
C LYS A 132 11.61 12.77 10.97
N PHE A 133 11.30 11.74 10.16
CA PHE A 133 10.07 10.97 10.27
C PHE A 133 10.29 9.49 9.92
N TYR A 134 9.38 8.67 10.41
CA TYR A 134 9.29 7.24 10.13
C TYR A 134 7.88 6.93 9.64
N HIS A 135 7.77 6.60 8.36
CA HIS A 135 6.51 6.30 7.70
C HIS A 135 6.37 4.80 7.47
N ILE A 136 5.22 4.26 7.81
CA ILE A 136 4.82 2.89 7.50
C ILE A 136 3.68 2.94 6.49
N ASN A 137 3.93 2.43 5.29
CA ASN A 137 2.92 2.16 4.28
C ASN A 137 2.33 0.77 4.54
N ALA A 138 1.20 0.73 5.25
CA ALA A 138 0.61 -0.49 5.74
C ALA A 138 -0.31 -1.15 4.70
N HIS A 139 -0.05 -2.42 4.39
CA HIS A 139 -0.79 -3.23 3.43
C HIS A 139 -1.07 -4.63 3.96
N SER A 140 -1.85 -5.38 3.21
CA SER A 140 -2.05 -6.80 3.42
C SER A 140 -1.87 -7.60 2.13
N MET A 141 -1.33 -8.80 2.25
CA MET A 141 -1.12 -9.70 1.12
C MET A 141 -1.90 -11.00 1.28
N GLN A 142 -2.24 -11.60 0.14
CA GLN A 142 -2.82 -12.95 0.10
C GLN A 142 -1.81 -14.00 0.57
N ASN A 143 -2.29 -15.06 1.22
CA ASN A 143 -1.45 -16.17 1.71
C ASN A 143 -0.65 -16.89 0.60
N LYS A 144 -1.21 -16.91 -0.62
CA LYS A 144 -0.56 -17.54 -1.77
C LYS A 144 -0.48 -16.58 -2.95
N ALA A 145 0.58 -16.72 -3.74
CA ALA A 145 0.72 -16.04 -5.00
C ALA A 145 -0.41 -16.42 -5.97
N THR A 146 -0.91 -15.46 -6.73
CA THR A 146 -1.97 -15.62 -7.73
C THR A 146 -1.41 -15.57 -9.14
N ALA A 147 -2.27 -15.77 -10.15
CA ALA A 147 -1.88 -15.61 -11.55
C ALA A 147 -1.45 -14.16 -11.91
N MET A 148 -1.81 -13.18 -11.07
CA MET A 148 -1.42 -11.76 -11.22
C MET A 148 -0.26 -11.37 -10.30
N SER A 149 0.49 -12.33 -9.81
CA SER A 149 1.68 -12.13 -8.96
C SER A 149 2.96 -12.31 -9.77
N ASP A 150 4.03 -11.66 -9.34
CA ASP A 150 5.37 -11.84 -9.90
C ASP A 150 6.00 -13.19 -9.50
N GLN A 151 5.41 -13.88 -8.52
CA GLN A 151 5.79 -15.20 -8.06
C GLN A 151 5.00 -16.30 -8.78
N GLU A 152 5.53 -17.53 -8.81
CA GLU A 152 4.80 -18.70 -9.30
C GLU A 152 3.48 -18.88 -8.53
N LYS A 153 2.40 -19.11 -9.28
CA LYS A 153 1.06 -19.30 -8.71
C LYS A 153 1.05 -20.43 -7.67
N GLY A 154 0.54 -20.15 -6.50
CA GLY A 154 0.44 -21.09 -5.39
C GLY A 154 1.61 -21.05 -4.40
N THR A 155 2.68 -20.31 -4.71
CA THR A 155 3.78 -20.06 -3.77
C THR A 155 3.23 -19.48 -2.45
N ARG A 156 3.57 -20.12 -1.33
CA ARG A 156 3.20 -19.62 0.00
C ARG A 156 4.02 -18.39 0.36
N ARG A 157 3.38 -17.41 0.96
CA ARG A 157 4.01 -16.18 1.44
C ARG A 157 4.26 -16.22 2.94
N PRO A 158 5.29 -15.52 3.44
CA PRO A 158 5.55 -15.40 4.87
C PRO A 158 4.41 -14.68 5.61
N ASP A 159 4.55 -14.56 6.92
CA ASP A 159 3.61 -13.80 7.75
C ASP A 159 3.65 -12.31 7.47
N PHE A 160 4.86 -11.80 7.27
CA PHE A 160 5.12 -10.40 6.92
C PHE A 160 6.13 -10.28 5.78
N VAL A 161 5.98 -9.25 4.97
CA VAL A 161 7.02 -8.78 4.05
C VAL A 161 7.30 -7.31 4.36
N ILE A 162 8.59 -7.00 4.52
CA ILE A 162 9.07 -5.64 4.76
C ILE A 162 9.72 -5.14 3.49
N GLY A 163 9.13 -4.12 2.87
CA GLY A 163 9.62 -3.49 1.66
C GLY A 163 10.33 -2.19 1.98
N ASP A 164 11.67 -2.18 1.87
CA ASP A 164 12.51 -0.98 2.06
C ASP A 164 13.21 -0.53 0.77
N ARG A 165 12.69 -1.02 -0.39
CA ARG A 165 13.22 -0.74 -1.72
C ARG A 165 14.72 -1.07 -1.85
N ASP A 166 15.09 -2.26 -1.41
CA ASP A 166 16.47 -2.75 -1.39
C ASP A 166 17.41 -1.81 -0.59
N GLY A 167 16.91 -1.29 0.55
CA GLY A 167 17.65 -0.42 1.46
C GLY A 167 17.73 1.05 1.03
N THR A 168 16.91 1.49 0.05
CA THR A 168 16.96 2.86 -0.48
C THR A 168 15.94 3.80 0.14
N SER A 169 14.87 3.30 0.78
CA SER A 169 13.76 4.12 1.28
C SER A 169 13.78 4.37 2.79
N CYS A 170 14.58 3.66 3.54
CA CYS A 170 14.81 3.94 4.97
C CYS A 170 16.21 3.52 5.41
N LYS A 171 16.61 3.97 6.59
CA LYS A 171 17.84 3.51 7.24
C LYS A 171 17.69 2.02 7.61
N ARG A 172 18.80 1.30 7.56
CA ARG A 172 18.88 -0.14 7.84
C ARG A 172 18.35 -0.47 9.23
N GLU A 173 18.68 0.36 10.20
CA GLU A 173 18.29 0.18 11.60
C GLU A 173 16.75 0.16 11.77
N PHE A 174 16.02 0.88 10.92
CA PHE A 174 14.55 0.89 10.95
C PHE A 174 13.97 -0.44 10.40
N THR A 175 14.52 -0.95 9.29
CA THR A 175 14.12 -2.26 8.75
C THR A 175 14.48 -3.37 9.73
N ASP A 176 15.71 -3.39 10.25
CA ASP A 176 16.18 -4.42 11.17
C ASP A 176 15.35 -4.46 12.46
N LEU A 177 15.02 -3.30 13.05
CA LEU A 177 14.14 -3.23 14.21
C LEU A 177 12.79 -3.91 13.98
N ILE A 178 12.13 -3.62 12.86
CA ILE A 178 10.82 -4.20 12.52
C ILE A 178 10.94 -5.70 12.34
N VAL A 179 11.94 -6.16 11.59
CA VAL A 179 12.18 -7.57 11.30
C VAL A 179 12.48 -8.35 12.57
N ASP A 180 13.41 -7.87 13.39
CA ASP A 180 13.82 -8.54 14.63
C ASP A 180 12.68 -8.60 15.64
N PHE A 181 11.89 -7.53 15.77
CA PHE A 181 10.72 -7.52 16.63
C PHE A 181 9.69 -8.56 16.19
N LEU A 182 9.32 -8.60 14.92
CA LEU A 182 8.35 -9.56 14.42
C LEU A 182 8.85 -11.01 14.52
N ARG A 183 10.13 -11.26 14.25
CA ARG A 183 10.75 -12.57 14.43
C ARG A 183 10.80 -13.00 15.88
N SER A 184 10.99 -12.08 16.82
CA SER A 184 10.94 -12.38 18.26
C SER A 184 9.59 -12.89 18.72
N LEU A 185 8.52 -12.53 17.98
CA LEU A 185 7.15 -13.04 18.18
C LEU A 185 6.86 -14.32 17.36
N ASN A 186 7.90 -14.95 16.79
CA ASN A 186 7.84 -16.16 15.95
C ASN A 186 7.09 -15.98 14.62
N TYR A 187 6.96 -14.75 14.08
CA TYR A 187 6.49 -14.54 12.72
C TYR A 187 7.59 -14.81 11.70
N SER A 188 7.22 -15.41 10.56
CA SER A 188 8.09 -15.49 9.39
C SER A 188 8.10 -14.14 8.67
N VAL A 189 9.31 -13.62 8.41
CA VAL A 189 9.48 -12.27 7.81
C VAL A 189 10.51 -12.34 6.71
N ASP A 190 10.10 -11.92 5.50
CA ASP A 190 10.96 -11.69 4.36
C ASP A 190 11.15 -10.20 4.08
N ILE A 191 12.25 -9.84 3.43
CA ILE A 191 12.58 -8.46 3.08
C ILE A 191 12.59 -8.34 1.55
N ASN A 192 11.81 -7.40 1.02
CA ASN A 192 11.75 -7.09 -0.41
C ASN A 192 11.28 -8.23 -1.34
N ASP A 193 10.84 -9.35 -0.82
CA ASP A 193 10.32 -10.47 -1.60
C ASP A 193 8.93 -10.91 -1.09
N PRO A 194 7.87 -10.78 -1.91
CA PRO A 194 7.84 -10.26 -3.28
C PRO A 194 7.60 -8.74 -3.36
N TYR A 195 7.44 -8.05 -2.25
CA TYR A 195 7.02 -6.64 -2.22
C TYR A 195 8.14 -5.74 -1.69
N LYS A 196 8.67 -4.90 -2.59
CA LYS A 196 9.79 -3.98 -2.25
C LYS A 196 9.33 -2.61 -1.73
N GLY A 197 8.05 -2.30 -1.83
CA GLY A 197 7.50 -0.97 -1.66
C GLY A 197 7.28 -0.28 -3.02
N MET A 198 6.23 0.55 -3.07
CA MET A 198 5.79 1.24 -4.28
C MET A 198 5.83 2.76 -4.08
N GLU A 199 4.97 3.51 -4.78
CA GLU A 199 4.97 4.96 -4.87
C GLU A 199 5.05 5.68 -3.50
N LEU A 200 4.22 5.29 -2.53
CA LEU A 200 4.22 5.95 -1.21
C LEU A 200 5.52 5.74 -0.42
N THR A 201 6.23 4.65 -0.70
CA THR A 201 7.51 4.36 -0.08
C THR A 201 8.65 5.08 -0.80
N ASP A 202 8.56 5.23 -2.13
CA ASP A 202 9.59 5.83 -2.97
C ASP A 202 9.56 7.37 -2.96
N ALA A 203 8.41 7.93 -3.31
CA ALA A 203 8.27 9.37 -3.59
C ALA A 203 8.53 10.28 -2.38
N TYR A 204 8.43 9.75 -1.16
CA TYR A 204 8.51 10.54 0.07
C TYR A 204 9.71 10.22 0.95
N SER A 205 10.55 9.25 0.57
CA SER A 205 11.71 8.85 1.34
C SER A 205 12.99 9.57 0.88
N ASP A 206 13.86 9.81 1.85
CA ASP A 206 15.25 10.24 1.67
C ASP A 206 15.99 9.93 2.98
N PRO A 207 16.48 8.69 3.18
CA PRO A 207 17.07 8.28 4.43
C PRO A 207 18.36 9.05 4.78
N LYS A 208 19.02 9.64 3.79
CA LYS A 208 20.19 10.50 4.02
C LYS A 208 19.82 11.77 4.79
N THR A 209 18.59 12.24 4.63
CA THR A 209 18.05 13.40 5.36
C THR A 209 17.04 12.97 6.45
N ASN A 210 17.10 11.73 6.95
CA ASN A 210 16.22 11.18 8.00
C ASN A 210 14.74 11.10 7.62
N LYS A 211 14.40 10.96 6.35
CA LYS A 211 13.05 10.70 5.85
C LYS A 211 12.92 9.23 5.54
N ASN A 212 12.41 8.46 6.49
CA ASN A 212 12.37 7.01 6.40
C ASN A 212 10.97 6.52 6.05
N SER A 213 10.87 5.65 5.06
CA SER A 213 9.61 5.04 4.64
C SER A 213 9.79 3.55 4.39
N VAL A 214 8.89 2.74 4.91
CA VAL A 214 8.88 1.28 4.73
C VAL A 214 7.47 0.82 4.41
N GLN A 215 7.33 -0.18 3.56
CA GLN A 215 6.08 -0.88 3.33
C GLN A 215 6.02 -2.12 4.21
N ILE A 216 4.90 -2.37 4.87
CA ILE A 216 4.66 -3.60 5.65
C ILE A 216 3.45 -4.31 5.06
N GLU A 217 3.68 -5.51 4.56
CA GLU A 217 2.63 -6.41 4.06
C GLU A 217 2.33 -7.46 5.11
N VAL A 218 1.10 -7.49 5.60
CA VAL A 218 0.61 -8.49 6.56
C VAL A 218 -0.12 -9.60 5.84
N ASN A 219 0.23 -10.85 6.07
CA ASN A 219 -0.47 -11.99 5.48
C ASN A 219 -1.90 -12.08 6.03
N ARG A 220 -2.89 -12.06 5.16
CA ARG A 220 -4.32 -12.03 5.52
C ARG A 220 -4.74 -13.23 6.35
N ARG A 221 -4.11 -14.41 6.14
CA ARG A 221 -4.40 -15.64 6.91
C ARG A 221 -4.22 -15.48 8.43
N LEU A 222 -3.44 -14.47 8.87
CA LEU A 222 -3.17 -14.24 10.29
C LEU A 222 -4.38 -13.64 11.02
N TYR A 223 -5.28 -12.97 10.31
CA TYR A 223 -6.31 -12.17 10.96
C TYR A 223 -7.71 -12.25 10.33
N MET A 224 -7.84 -12.88 9.15
CA MET A 224 -9.14 -13.07 8.50
C MET A 224 -9.18 -14.29 7.59
N ASP A 225 -10.37 -14.76 7.28
CA ASP A 225 -10.63 -15.64 6.15
C ASP A 225 -10.60 -14.83 4.85
N GLU A 226 -9.79 -15.26 3.88
CA GLU A 226 -9.58 -14.51 2.64
C GLU A 226 -10.78 -14.49 1.68
N ILE A 227 -11.69 -15.48 1.82
CA ILE A 227 -12.86 -15.62 0.96
C ILE A 227 -14.04 -14.86 1.55
N THR A 228 -14.37 -15.14 2.80
CA THR A 228 -15.53 -14.54 3.49
C THR A 228 -15.23 -13.15 4.04
N ARG A 229 -13.96 -12.80 4.20
CA ARG A 229 -13.48 -11.55 4.83
C ARG A 229 -13.90 -11.43 6.30
N ILE A 230 -14.28 -12.52 6.93
CA ILE A 230 -14.59 -12.51 8.36
C ILE A 230 -13.29 -12.53 9.17
N LYS A 231 -13.20 -11.69 10.18
CA LYS A 231 -12.07 -11.69 11.13
C LYS A 231 -11.94 -13.07 11.77
N SER A 232 -10.70 -13.54 11.90
CA SER A 232 -10.39 -14.77 12.64
C SER A 232 -10.26 -14.50 14.14
N ASP A 233 -10.25 -15.56 14.94
CA ASP A 233 -10.02 -15.48 16.39
C ASP A 233 -8.65 -14.87 16.75
N ASN A 234 -7.71 -14.89 15.81
CA ASN A 234 -6.38 -14.30 16.00
C ASN A 234 -6.30 -12.79 15.69
N PHE A 235 -7.39 -12.16 15.26
CA PHE A 235 -7.40 -10.74 14.88
C PHE A 235 -6.90 -9.84 16.02
N ASP A 236 -7.42 -10.00 17.22
CA ASP A 236 -7.08 -9.15 18.38
C ASP A 236 -5.65 -9.41 18.86
N LEU A 237 -5.17 -10.65 18.77
CA LEU A 237 -3.78 -10.98 19.09
C LEU A 237 -2.83 -10.29 18.10
N LEU A 238 -3.09 -10.38 16.80
CA LEU A 238 -2.27 -9.71 15.79
C LEU A 238 -2.29 -8.19 15.97
N LYS A 239 -3.47 -7.61 16.22
CA LYS A 239 -3.62 -6.17 16.50
C LYS A 239 -2.77 -5.74 17.70
N THR A 240 -2.77 -6.52 18.78
CA THR A 240 -1.95 -6.28 19.96
C THR A 240 -0.44 -6.35 19.64
N ASN A 241 -0.02 -7.34 18.84
CA ASN A 241 1.36 -7.50 18.43
C ASN A 241 1.85 -6.34 17.54
N ILE A 242 1.02 -5.88 16.59
CA ILE A 242 1.31 -4.69 15.78
C ILE A 242 1.37 -3.44 16.67
N GLY A 243 0.45 -3.28 17.61
CA GLY A 243 0.49 -2.19 18.59
C GLY A 243 1.79 -2.17 19.41
N SER A 244 2.27 -3.34 19.81
CA SER A 244 3.54 -3.51 20.52
C SER A 244 4.74 -3.14 19.64
N LEU A 245 4.73 -3.52 18.36
CA LEU A 245 5.74 -3.08 17.38
C LEU A 245 5.77 -1.55 17.25
N LEU A 246 4.59 -0.92 17.09
CA LEU A 246 4.49 0.54 16.96
C LEU A 246 5.02 1.25 18.20
N ASN A 247 4.74 0.71 19.39
CA ASN A 247 5.27 1.25 20.64
C ASN A 247 6.79 1.08 20.74
N GLU A 248 7.34 -0.06 20.31
CA GLU A 248 8.80 -0.28 20.27
C GLU A 248 9.48 0.72 19.33
N ILE A 249 8.94 0.92 18.13
CA ILE A 249 9.45 1.95 17.19
C ILE A 249 9.47 3.32 17.86
N LYS A 250 8.38 3.72 18.53
CA LYS A 250 8.32 4.98 19.28
C LYS A 250 9.42 5.07 20.33
N LEU A 251 9.59 4.05 21.16
CA LEU A 251 10.62 4.01 22.20
C LEU A 251 12.04 4.17 21.63
N GLN A 252 12.34 3.53 20.49
CA GLN A 252 13.65 3.65 19.86
C GLN A 252 13.87 5.06 19.26
N ILE A 253 12.82 5.70 18.73
CA ILE A 253 12.87 7.10 18.28
C ILE A 253 13.13 8.05 19.47
N GLU A 254 12.46 7.85 20.60
CA GLU A 254 12.62 8.67 21.80
C GLU A 254 14.00 8.51 22.45
N LYS A 255 14.60 7.33 22.35
CA LYS A 255 15.98 7.06 22.80
C LYS A 255 17.04 7.61 21.84
N GLY A 256 16.66 8.08 20.66
CA GLY A 256 17.60 8.56 19.64
C GLY A 256 18.39 7.46 18.94
N ILE A 257 17.91 6.23 18.99
CA ILE A 257 18.51 5.07 18.31
C ILE A 257 18.05 5.06 16.84
N LEU A 258 16.80 5.44 16.59
CA LEU A 258 16.26 5.72 15.27
C LEU A 258 16.25 7.22 14.97
#